data_f6046f5554ff2dcab438eceb4358ba7c
#
_entry.id   f6046f5554ff2dcab438eceb4358ba7c
#
_cell.length_a   1.000
_cell.length_b   1.000
_cell.length_c   1.000
_cell.angle_alpha   90.00
_cell.angle_beta   90.00
_cell.angle_gamma   90.00
#
_symmetry.space_group_name_H-M   'P 1'
#
loop_
_entity.id
_entity.type
_entity.pdbx_description
1 polymer ?
#
loop_
_entity_poly.entity_id
_entity_poly.type
_entity_poly.pdbx_seq_one_letter_code
_entity_poly.pdbx_strand_id
1 'polypeptide(L)'
;MEVFEMDNMDIATTILSQLGGKRFVAFTGAKNLCTIKCGLQFGLPRNAAKVKRVQITINGKDLYDMRFLKCSFPRYNKKTFSMTEYKEVVIKEFNDVYCDQLVELFEHTTELYTHF
;
A
#
# COMPACT_ATOMS: atom_id res chain seq x y z
N MET A 1 -14.65 -31.41 1.08
CA MET A 1 -15.17 -30.08 0.72
C MET A 1 -14.02 -29.18 0.32
N GLU A 2 -14.09 -28.69 -0.86
CA GLU A 2 -13.06 -27.78 -1.31
C GLU A 2 -13.45 -26.36 -0.96
N VAL A 3 -12.59 -25.72 -0.22
CA VAL A 3 -12.70 -24.30 0.03
C VAL A 3 -11.83 -23.62 -1.02
N PHE A 4 -12.46 -22.87 -1.91
CA PHE A 4 -11.71 -22.04 -2.83
C PHE A 4 -11.16 -20.85 -2.08
N GLU A 5 -9.98 -21.04 -1.52
CA GLU A 5 -9.23 -19.90 -1.02
C GLU A 5 -8.34 -19.40 -2.15
N MET A 6 -8.49 -18.13 -2.49
CA MET A 6 -7.55 -17.51 -3.40
C MET A 6 -6.17 -17.49 -2.74
N ASP A 7 -5.16 -17.95 -3.47
CA ASP A 7 -3.78 -17.82 -3.08
C ASP A 7 -3.49 -16.31 -2.86
N ASN A 8 -2.62 -15.99 -1.91
CA ASN A 8 -2.21 -14.62 -1.65
C ASN A 8 -1.67 -13.94 -2.90
N MET A 9 -0.95 -14.67 -3.75
CA MET A 9 -0.45 -14.14 -5.02
C MET A 9 -1.59 -13.78 -5.98
N ASP A 10 -2.64 -14.60 -6.03
CA ASP A 10 -3.81 -14.32 -6.86
C ASP A 10 -4.54 -13.08 -6.38
N ILE A 11 -4.67 -12.93 -5.07
CA ILE A 11 -5.28 -11.75 -4.47
C ILE A 11 -4.45 -10.51 -4.82
N ALA A 12 -3.13 -10.58 -4.65
CA ALA A 12 -2.24 -9.46 -4.96
C ALA A 12 -2.30 -9.08 -6.43
N THR A 13 -2.33 -10.07 -7.33
CA THR A 13 -2.43 -9.85 -8.77
C THR A 13 -3.76 -9.18 -9.13
N THR A 14 -4.84 -9.63 -8.51
CA THR A 14 -6.17 -9.04 -8.71
C THR A 14 -6.20 -7.59 -8.26
N ILE A 15 -5.64 -7.28 -7.09
CA ILE A 15 -5.57 -5.92 -6.56
C ILE A 15 -4.77 -5.04 -7.52
N LEU A 16 -3.61 -5.51 -7.95
CA LEU A 16 -2.78 -4.75 -8.89
C LEU A 16 -3.50 -4.48 -10.20
N SER A 17 -4.22 -5.46 -10.71
CA SER A 17 -5.02 -5.32 -11.94
C SER A 17 -6.10 -4.25 -11.76
N GLN A 18 -6.77 -4.23 -10.62
CA GLN A 18 -7.80 -3.25 -10.31
C GLN A 18 -7.25 -1.83 -10.14
N LEU A 19 -5.99 -1.71 -9.71
CA LEU A 19 -5.30 -0.42 -9.64
C LEU A 19 -4.86 0.09 -11.02
N GLY A 20 -4.72 -0.78 -12.00
CA GLY A 20 -4.31 -0.42 -13.34
C GLY A 20 -3.14 -1.21 -13.90
N GLY A 21 -2.63 -2.20 -13.17
CA GLY A 21 -1.55 -3.07 -13.62
C GLY A 21 -0.25 -2.33 -13.91
N LYS A 22 0.35 -2.63 -15.04
CA LYS A 22 1.61 -2.00 -15.47
C LYS A 22 1.49 -0.47 -15.61
N ARG A 23 0.34 0.00 -16.04
CA ARG A 23 0.08 1.44 -16.18
C ARG A 23 0.14 2.14 -14.82
N PHE A 24 -0.47 1.53 -13.81
CA PHE A 24 -0.40 2.05 -12.45
C PHE A 24 1.05 2.18 -11.97
N VAL A 25 1.85 1.13 -12.15
CA VAL A 25 3.27 1.12 -11.75
C VAL A 25 4.03 2.21 -12.50
N ALA A 26 3.80 2.35 -13.82
CA ALA A 26 4.50 3.33 -14.64
C ALA A 26 4.18 4.78 -14.23
N PHE A 27 2.93 5.08 -13.97
CA PHE A 27 2.52 6.45 -13.64
C PHE A 27 2.84 6.85 -12.21
N THR A 28 2.75 5.92 -11.26
CA THR A 28 2.96 6.24 -9.85
C THR A 28 4.39 6.03 -9.38
N GLY A 29 5.18 5.24 -10.13
CA GLY A 29 6.52 4.86 -9.71
C GLY A 29 6.53 3.84 -8.58
N ALA A 30 5.43 3.12 -8.38
CA ALA A 30 5.34 2.08 -7.35
C ALA A 30 6.46 1.06 -7.54
N LYS A 31 7.07 0.65 -6.43
CA LYS A 31 8.22 -0.26 -6.43
C LYS A 31 8.11 -1.26 -5.30
N ASN A 32 8.96 -2.30 -5.37
CA ASN A 32 9.01 -3.33 -4.34
C ASN A 32 7.65 -3.97 -4.09
N LEU A 33 6.91 -4.22 -5.19
CA LEU A 33 5.62 -4.90 -5.10
C LEU A 33 5.84 -6.31 -4.56
N CYS A 34 5.12 -6.64 -3.50
CA CYS A 34 5.20 -7.97 -2.93
C CYS A 34 3.84 -8.41 -2.40
N THR A 35 3.69 -9.72 -2.37
CA THR A 35 2.49 -10.37 -1.84
C THR A 35 2.58 -10.39 -0.31
N ILE A 36 1.50 -9.98 0.34
CA ILE A 36 1.35 -10.11 1.78
C ILE A 36 0.12 -10.98 2.05
N LYS A 37 -0.11 -11.33 3.31
CA LYS A 37 -1.27 -12.12 3.67
C LYS A 37 -2.55 -11.40 3.24
N CYS A 38 -3.33 -12.04 2.38
CA CYS A 38 -4.58 -11.52 1.83
C CYS A 38 -4.44 -10.21 1.04
N GLY A 39 -3.24 -9.90 0.50
CA GLY A 39 -3.14 -8.65 -0.21
C GLY A 39 -1.82 -8.35 -0.91
N LEU A 40 -1.66 -7.08 -1.19
CA LEU A 40 -0.53 -6.51 -1.93
C LEU A 40 0.09 -5.38 -1.12
N GLN A 41 1.41 -5.32 -1.14
CA GLN A 41 2.18 -4.24 -0.55
C GLN A 41 3.14 -3.67 -1.59
N PHE A 42 3.32 -2.37 -1.58
CA PHE A 42 4.30 -1.73 -2.46
C PHE A 42 4.82 -0.45 -1.83
N GLY A 43 6.01 -0.06 -2.26
CA GLY A 43 6.61 1.21 -1.89
C GLY A 43 6.29 2.30 -2.89
N LEU A 44 6.35 3.55 -2.45
CA LEU A 44 6.11 4.71 -3.31
C LEU A 44 7.35 5.60 -3.37
N PRO A 45 7.53 6.31 -4.49
CA PRO A 45 8.54 7.36 -4.56
C PRO A 45 8.13 8.55 -3.69
N ARG A 46 9.00 9.51 -3.58
CA ARG A 46 8.72 10.73 -2.83
C ARG A 46 7.42 11.37 -3.29
N ASN A 47 6.54 11.69 -2.35
CA ASN A 47 5.24 12.29 -2.63
C ASN A 47 4.87 13.32 -1.56
N ALA A 48 3.88 14.16 -1.86
CA ALA A 48 3.46 15.25 -0.98
C ALA A 48 2.93 14.75 0.37
N ALA A 49 2.27 13.61 0.37
CA ALA A 49 1.71 13.01 1.59
C ALA A 49 2.75 12.29 2.44
N LYS A 50 3.98 12.15 1.95
CA LYS A 50 5.08 11.44 2.61
C LYS A 50 4.78 9.96 2.88
N VAL A 51 3.90 9.37 2.09
CA VAL A 51 3.59 7.95 2.15
C VAL A 51 4.75 7.17 1.54
N LYS A 52 5.31 6.22 2.28
CA LYS A 52 6.41 5.36 1.81
C LYS A 52 5.93 4.01 1.39
N ARG A 53 4.86 3.51 1.99
CA ARG A 53 4.36 2.15 1.75
C ARG A 53 2.85 2.14 1.76
N VAL A 54 2.28 1.32 0.89
CA VAL A 54 0.84 1.10 0.83
C VAL A 54 0.58 -0.39 0.99
N GLN A 55 -0.38 -0.74 1.82
CA GLN A 55 -0.86 -2.10 1.99
C GLN A 55 -2.34 -2.15 1.65
N ILE A 56 -2.72 -3.05 0.77
CA ILE A 56 -4.11 -3.26 0.37
C ILE A 56 -4.42 -4.74 0.59
N THR A 57 -5.40 -5.01 1.45
CA THR A 57 -5.79 -6.37 1.78
C THR A 57 -7.28 -6.56 1.56
N ILE A 58 -7.68 -7.81 1.24
CA ILE A 58 -9.09 -8.16 1.16
C ILE A 58 -9.56 -8.59 2.55
N ASN A 59 -10.73 -8.12 2.95
CA ASN A 59 -11.32 -8.48 4.25
C ASN A 59 -12.40 -9.55 4.09
N GLY A 60 -13.00 -9.98 5.21
CA GLY A 60 -14.02 -11.02 5.22
C GLY A 60 -15.33 -10.67 4.53
N LYS A 61 -15.52 -9.41 4.13
CA LYS A 61 -16.71 -8.91 3.43
C LYS A 61 -16.47 -8.81 1.92
N ASP A 62 -15.34 -9.33 1.40
CA ASP A 62 -14.90 -9.19 0.02
C ASP A 62 -14.67 -7.73 -0.40
N LEU A 63 -14.41 -6.88 0.57
CA LEU A 63 -14.02 -5.49 0.36
C LEU A 63 -12.54 -5.32 0.72
N TYR A 64 -11.99 -4.16 0.40
CA TYR A 64 -10.57 -3.91 0.63
C TYR A 64 -10.33 -2.99 1.80
N ASP A 65 -9.25 -3.24 2.52
CA ASP A 65 -8.71 -2.32 3.50
C ASP A 65 -7.43 -1.75 2.94
N MET A 66 -7.29 -0.42 2.99
CA MET A 66 -6.11 0.28 2.50
C MET A 66 -5.41 0.97 3.66
N ARG A 67 -4.09 0.75 3.77
CA ARG A 67 -3.25 1.41 4.77
C ARG A 67 -2.13 2.16 4.07
N PHE A 68 -1.96 3.40 4.45
CA PHE A 68 -0.91 4.28 3.96
C PHE A 68 0.06 4.54 5.11
N LEU A 69 1.31 4.11 4.93
CA LEU A 69 2.30 4.12 5.99
C LEU A 69 3.45 5.06 5.68
N LYS A 70 3.94 5.68 6.73
CA LYS A 70 5.18 6.45 6.73
C LYS A 70 6.23 5.63 7.47
N CYS A 71 7.44 5.58 6.91
CA CYS A 71 8.56 4.88 7.54
C CYS A 71 9.51 5.90 8.15
N SER A 72 9.92 5.64 9.38
CA SER A 72 10.96 6.41 10.05
C SER A 72 12.17 5.51 10.24
N PHE A 73 13.28 5.89 9.61
CA PHE A 73 14.52 5.11 9.69
C PHE A 73 15.29 5.45 10.95
N PRO A 74 16.10 4.50 11.48
CA PRO A 74 16.93 4.78 12.64
C PRO A 74 17.86 5.95 12.41
N ARG A 75 17.97 6.82 13.41
CA ARG A 75 18.86 7.97 13.40
C ARG A 75 19.67 7.98 14.67
N TYR A 76 20.96 8.25 14.53
CA TYR A 76 21.84 8.41 15.67
C TYR A 76 21.73 9.83 16.21
N ASN A 77 21.48 9.95 17.51
CA ASN A 77 21.42 11.24 18.19
C ASN A 77 22.72 11.43 18.98
N LYS A 78 23.54 12.37 18.54
CA LYS A 78 24.84 12.65 19.16
C LYS A 78 24.70 13.24 20.56
N LYS A 79 23.61 13.91 20.85
CA LYS A 79 23.38 14.55 22.16
C LYS A 79 23.06 13.52 23.24
N THR A 80 22.31 12.47 22.90
CA THR A 80 21.89 11.46 23.84
C THR A 80 22.67 10.14 23.68
N PHE A 81 23.55 10.05 22.68
CA PHE A 81 24.31 8.86 22.33
C PHE A 81 23.42 7.65 22.11
N SER A 82 22.23 7.87 21.57
CA SER A 82 21.27 6.80 21.31
C SER A 82 20.83 6.80 19.85
N MET A 83 20.38 5.63 19.39
CA MET A 83 19.73 5.50 18.08
C MET A 83 18.23 5.38 18.26
N THR A 84 17.48 6.07 17.39
CA THR A 84 16.04 5.86 17.31
C THR A 84 15.76 4.55 16.61
N GLU A 85 14.64 3.91 16.92
CA GLU A 85 14.25 2.68 16.28
C GLU A 85 13.52 2.94 14.95
N TYR A 86 13.59 1.95 14.05
CA TYR A 86 12.76 1.96 12.86
C TYR A 86 11.30 1.88 13.26
N LYS A 87 10.50 2.79 12.74
CA LYS A 87 9.06 2.82 13.02
C LYS A 87 8.26 2.96 11.73
N GLU A 88 7.18 2.22 11.65
CA GLU A 88 6.15 2.42 10.66
C GLU A 88 4.94 3.03 11.34
N VAL A 89 4.43 4.11 10.77
CA VAL A 89 3.26 4.80 11.30
C VAL A 89 2.18 4.81 10.22
N VAL A 90 0.99 4.36 10.58
CA VAL A 90 -0.17 4.45 9.69
C VAL A 90 -0.63 5.89 9.67
N ILE A 91 -0.47 6.54 8.52
CA ILE A 91 -0.90 7.93 8.32
C ILE A 91 -2.40 7.97 8.08
N LYS A 92 -2.89 7.02 7.29
CA LYS A 92 -4.31 6.96 6.93
C LYS A 92 -4.70 5.52 6.65
N GLU A 93 -5.93 5.18 7.03
CA GLU A 93 -6.49 3.85 6.81
C GLU A 93 -7.93 3.98 6.33
N PHE A 94 -8.27 3.21 5.32
CA PHE A 94 -9.63 3.10 4.82
C PHE A 94 -10.07 1.65 4.92
N ASN A 95 -11.26 1.42 5.43
CA ASN A 95 -11.83 0.08 5.56
C ASN A 95 -13.05 -0.06 4.66
N ASP A 96 -13.32 -1.30 4.26
CA ASP A 96 -14.49 -1.64 3.45
C ASP A 96 -14.57 -0.84 2.15
N VAL A 97 -13.44 -0.79 1.44
CA VAL A 97 -13.31 -0.07 0.17
C VAL A 97 -13.72 -0.97 -0.98
N TYR A 98 -14.58 -0.48 -1.87
CA TYR A 98 -14.96 -1.21 -3.08
C TYR A 98 -13.84 -1.15 -4.11
N CYS A 99 -13.76 -2.17 -4.96
CA CYS A 99 -12.69 -2.27 -5.95
C CYS A 99 -12.61 -1.07 -6.91
N ASP A 100 -13.74 -0.45 -7.22
CA ASP A 100 -13.79 0.73 -8.07
C ASP A 100 -13.36 2.02 -7.36
N GLN A 101 -13.20 1.98 -6.06
CA GLN A 101 -12.75 3.12 -5.25
C GLN A 101 -11.25 3.11 -4.97
N LEU A 102 -10.55 2.02 -5.25
CA LEU A 102 -9.14 1.87 -4.92
C LEU A 102 -8.27 2.96 -5.53
N VAL A 103 -8.44 3.22 -6.82
CA VAL A 103 -7.66 4.22 -7.55
C VAL A 103 -7.96 5.62 -7.03
N GLU A 104 -9.23 5.93 -6.84
CA GLU A 104 -9.66 7.24 -6.36
C GLU A 104 -9.09 7.58 -5.01
N LEU A 105 -9.19 6.65 -4.05
CA LEU A 105 -8.65 6.85 -2.70
C LEU A 105 -7.12 6.92 -2.71
N PHE A 106 -6.47 6.11 -3.53
CA PHE A 106 -5.02 6.15 -3.69
C PHE A 106 -4.57 7.53 -4.20
N GLU A 107 -5.16 8.01 -5.29
CA GLU A 107 -4.80 9.29 -5.88
C GLU A 107 -5.08 10.45 -4.93
N HIS A 108 -6.22 10.41 -4.24
CA HIS A 108 -6.60 11.44 -3.29
C HIS A 108 -5.64 11.51 -2.10
N THR A 109 -5.20 10.36 -1.59
CA THR A 109 -4.34 10.29 -0.41
C THR A 109 -2.89 10.63 -0.73
N THR A 110 -2.35 10.11 -1.83
CA THR A 110 -0.93 10.26 -2.18
C THR A 110 -0.65 11.44 -3.11
N GLU A 111 -1.66 11.92 -3.80
CA GLU A 111 -1.54 12.90 -4.89
C GLU A 111 -0.69 12.39 -6.06
N LEU A 112 -0.49 11.09 -6.15
CA LEU A 112 0.14 10.44 -7.29
C LEU A 112 -0.96 9.92 -8.22
N TYR A 113 -0.91 10.32 -9.48
CA TYR A 113 -1.97 10.01 -10.43
C TYR A 113 -1.64 8.78 -11.25
N THR A 114 -2.65 7.98 -11.57
CA THR A 114 -2.53 6.73 -12.31
C THR A 114 -2.82 6.91 -13.81
N HIS A 115 -3.21 8.10 -14.19
CA HIS A 115 -3.54 8.45 -15.58
C HIS A 115 -3.38 9.96 -15.80
N PHE A 116 -3.37 10.32 -17.04
CA PHE A 116 -3.39 11.75 -17.41
C PHE A 116 -4.79 12.32 -17.38
#